data_a5af549e9619e800954599e5f1b7ecae
#
_entry.id   a5af549e9619e800954599e5f1b7ecae
#
_cell.length_a   1.000
_cell.length_b   1.000
_cell.length_c   1.000
_cell.angle_alpha   90.00
_cell.angle_beta   90.00
_cell.angle_gamma   90.00
#
_symmetry.space_group_name_H-M   'P 1'
#
loop_
_entity.id
_entity.type
_entity.pdbx_description
1 polymer ?
#
loop_
_entity_poly.entity_id
_entity_poly.type
_entity_poly.pdbx_seq_one_letter_code
_entity_poly.pdbx_strand_id
1 'polypeptide(L)'
;MGNNLEKIFDFLHKIENLKSTLRYNKVTSGRKESSADHSWRLALTTFIIADELKLNLDINKSIKIALVHDLAEALTGDIDAIQIAEGKVSIEEKNKQEIKAIKELKDILPENIGEEISNLWHEYEKGITRESKFIKALDKIETLTQLVESGYKTYDKPKFIANYANKSVKQFPELSEMLNILKRKLESEFDKGNIEWEEEYNSFD
;
A
#
# COMPACT_ATOMS: atom_id res chain seq x y z
N MET A 1 7.24 24.57 24.12
CA MET A 1 7.59 23.13 23.93
C MET A 1 6.45 22.19 24.37
N GLY A 2 5.77 22.39 25.53
CA GLY A 2 4.68 21.52 25.99
C GLY A 2 3.56 21.35 24.96
N ASN A 3 3.07 22.44 24.38
CA ASN A 3 1.96 22.41 23.41
C ASN A 3 2.26 21.57 22.14
N ASN A 4 3.50 21.51 21.68
CA ASN A 4 3.83 20.70 20.49
C ASN A 4 3.84 19.18 20.81
N LEU A 5 4.23 18.80 22.00
CA LEU A 5 4.16 17.38 22.41
C LEU A 5 2.70 16.92 22.61
N GLU A 6 1.85 17.77 23.17
CA GLU A 6 0.41 17.51 23.28
C GLU A 6 -0.20 17.26 21.89
N LYS A 7 0.05 18.15 20.92
CA LYS A 7 -0.38 17.97 19.54
C LYS A 7 0.10 16.65 18.92
N ILE A 8 1.34 16.26 19.20
CA ILE A 8 1.86 14.98 18.73
C ILE A 8 1.10 13.80 19.36
N PHE A 9 0.78 13.85 20.67
CA PHE A 9 -0.02 12.81 21.29
C PHE A 9 -1.45 12.76 20.72
N ASP A 10 -2.07 13.91 20.45
CA ASP A 10 -3.40 13.96 19.83
C ASP A 10 -3.38 13.31 18.44
N PHE A 11 -2.35 13.62 17.64
CA PHE A 11 -2.14 12.97 16.34
C PHE A 11 -1.94 11.45 16.48
N LEU A 12 -1.05 11.01 17.38
CA LEU A 12 -0.79 9.58 17.61
C LEU A 12 -2.05 8.85 18.06
N HIS A 13 -2.87 9.47 18.90
CA HIS A 13 -4.17 8.93 19.31
C HIS A 13 -5.12 8.81 18.11
N LYS A 14 -5.15 9.81 17.23
CA LYS A 14 -6.03 9.80 16.05
C LYS A 14 -5.65 8.71 15.05
N ILE A 15 -4.36 8.53 14.76
CA ILE A 15 -3.89 7.51 13.80
C ILE A 15 -3.86 6.09 14.39
N GLU A 16 -4.11 5.93 15.69
CA GLU A 16 -4.27 4.61 16.32
C GLU A 16 -5.34 3.77 15.59
N ASN A 17 -6.34 4.41 15.01
CA ASN A 17 -7.38 3.77 14.22
C ASN A 17 -6.84 2.89 13.07
N LEU A 18 -5.65 3.17 12.51
CA LEU A 18 -5.04 2.32 11.48
C LEU A 18 -4.83 0.87 11.92
N LYS A 19 -4.66 0.64 13.24
CA LYS A 19 -4.56 -0.72 13.79
C LYS A 19 -5.86 -1.50 13.68
N SER A 20 -7.00 -0.79 13.57
CA SER A 20 -8.34 -1.35 13.47
C SER A 20 -8.96 -1.15 12.08
N THR A 21 -8.32 -0.39 11.19
CA THR A 21 -8.70 -0.24 9.79
C THR A 21 -8.34 -1.52 9.05
N LEU A 22 -9.35 -2.30 8.66
CA LEU A 22 -9.17 -3.64 8.10
C LEU A 22 -9.18 -3.59 6.58
N ARG A 23 -8.15 -4.19 5.98
CA ARG A 23 -7.97 -4.36 4.54
C ARG A 23 -8.70 -5.60 4.01
N TYR A 24 -8.72 -5.74 2.68
CA TYR A 24 -9.24 -6.94 2.00
C TYR A 24 -8.49 -8.20 2.44
N ASN A 25 -7.17 -8.15 2.51
CA ASN A 25 -6.30 -9.27 2.78
C ASN A 25 -6.48 -9.89 4.17
N LYS A 26 -6.08 -11.16 4.30
CA LYS A 26 -5.95 -11.84 5.60
C LYS A 26 -4.48 -12.14 5.88
N VAL A 27 -4.11 -12.11 7.14
CA VAL A 27 -2.84 -12.67 7.60
C VAL A 27 -2.96 -14.19 7.78
N THR A 28 -1.83 -14.90 7.88
CA THR A 28 -1.78 -16.37 7.96
C THR A 28 -2.55 -16.97 9.15
N SER A 29 -2.77 -16.21 10.22
CA SER A 29 -3.63 -16.60 11.35
C SER A 29 -5.13 -16.58 11.05
N GLY A 30 -5.54 -16.08 9.88
CA GLY A 30 -6.94 -15.99 9.44
C GLY A 30 -7.65 -14.68 9.79
N ARG A 31 -7.07 -13.81 10.64
CA ARG A 31 -7.61 -12.45 10.84
C ARG A 31 -7.41 -11.57 9.60
N LYS A 32 -8.23 -10.55 9.44
CA LYS A 32 -7.96 -9.51 8.43
C LYS A 32 -6.68 -8.75 8.80
N GLU A 33 -5.93 -8.37 7.76
CA GLU A 33 -4.81 -7.45 7.85
C GLU A 33 -5.31 -6.05 8.19
N SER A 34 -4.56 -5.28 8.99
CA SER A 34 -4.82 -3.86 9.17
C SER A 34 -3.93 -3.01 8.28
N SER A 35 -4.33 -1.75 8.03
CA SER A 35 -3.49 -0.79 7.30
C SER A 35 -2.17 -0.51 8.03
N ALA A 36 -2.15 -0.65 9.37
CA ALA A 36 -0.92 -0.56 10.15
C ALA A 36 0.02 -1.76 9.92
N ASP A 37 -0.52 -3.00 9.84
CA ASP A 37 0.28 -4.21 9.54
C ASP A 37 0.96 -4.06 8.17
N HIS A 38 0.18 -3.65 7.16
CA HIS A 38 0.64 -3.42 5.79
C HIS A 38 1.74 -2.35 5.73
N SER A 39 1.47 -1.16 6.28
CA SER A 39 2.42 -0.03 6.23
C SER A 39 3.74 -0.35 6.94
N TRP A 40 3.69 -1.11 8.06
CA TRP A 40 4.90 -1.59 8.73
C TRP A 40 5.72 -2.50 7.81
N ARG A 41 5.09 -3.51 7.19
CA ARG A 41 5.79 -4.46 6.32
C ARG A 41 6.29 -3.80 5.04
N LEU A 42 5.52 -2.89 4.46
CA LEU A 42 5.93 -2.09 3.32
C LEU A 42 7.17 -1.25 3.63
N ALA A 43 7.19 -0.55 4.78
CA ALA A 43 8.34 0.25 5.19
C ALA A 43 9.60 -0.60 5.40
N LEU A 44 9.48 -1.78 6.01
CA LEU A 44 10.57 -2.73 6.17
C LEU A 44 11.07 -3.24 4.81
N THR A 45 10.17 -3.63 3.92
CA THR A 45 10.50 -4.13 2.58
C THR A 45 11.17 -3.04 1.73
N THR A 46 10.79 -1.77 1.93
CA THR A 46 11.34 -0.62 1.20
C THR A 46 12.86 -0.56 1.30
N PHE A 47 13.43 -0.59 2.51
CA PHE A 47 14.87 -0.47 2.64
C PHE A 47 15.60 -1.76 2.25
N ILE A 48 15.02 -2.94 2.52
CA ILE A 48 15.62 -4.23 2.16
C ILE A 48 15.76 -4.35 0.63
N ILE A 49 14.69 -4.06 -0.11
CA ILE A 49 14.70 -4.18 -1.57
C ILE A 49 15.54 -3.08 -2.22
N ALA A 50 15.49 -1.87 -1.69
CA ALA A 50 16.33 -0.78 -2.21
C ALA A 50 17.83 -1.08 -2.05
N ASP A 51 18.24 -1.69 -0.93
CA ASP A 51 19.63 -2.10 -0.70
C ASP A 51 20.04 -3.28 -1.58
N GLU A 52 19.22 -4.33 -1.64
CA GLU A 52 19.48 -5.52 -2.46
C GLU A 52 19.64 -5.18 -3.94
N LEU A 53 18.73 -4.34 -4.48
CA LEU A 53 18.76 -3.93 -5.88
C LEU A 53 19.68 -2.73 -6.14
N LYS A 54 20.35 -2.21 -5.11
CA LYS A 54 21.26 -1.03 -5.18
C LYS A 54 20.61 0.16 -5.86
N LEU A 55 19.37 0.44 -5.50
CA LEU A 55 18.58 1.50 -6.11
C LEU A 55 19.12 2.88 -5.70
N ASN A 56 19.28 3.76 -6.67
CA ASN A 56 19.63 5.17 -6.40
C ASN A 56 18.36 5.96 -6.05
N LEU A 57 17.96 5.91 -4.76
CA LEU A 57 16.78 6.54 -4.19
C LEU A 57 17.13 7.22 -2.85
N ASP A 58 16.37 8.24 -2.48
CA ASP A 58 16.34 8.70 -1.09
C ASP A 58 15.55 7.70 -0.24
N ILE A 59 16.30 6.80 0.43
CA ILE A 59 15.73 5.70 1.22
C ILE A 59 14.98 6.25 2.43
N ASN A 60 15.48 7.30 3.09
CA ASN A 60 14.78 7.90 4.22
C ASN A 60 13.42 8.48 3.80
N LYS A 61 13.37 9.17 2.67
CA LYS A 61 12.13 9.67 2.09
C LYS A 61 11.20 8.52 1.69
N SER A 62 11.73 7.48 1.05
CA SER A 62 10.96 6.31 0.64
C SER A 62 10.29 5.60 1.82
N ILE A 63 11.02 5.37 2.92
CA ILE A 63 10.48 4.79 4.15
C ILE A 63 9.37 5.69 4.73
N LYS A 64 9.59 7.01 4.77
CA LYS A 64 8.57 7.96 5.25
C LYS A 64 7.32 7.90 4.37
N ILE A 65 7.44 7.84 3.04
CA ILE A 65 6.31 7.68 2.12
C ILE A 65 5.57 6.37 2.43
N ALA A 66 6.28 5.25 2.60
CA ALA A 66 5.67 3.96 2.93
C ALA A 66 4.89 3.99 4.25
N LEU A 67 5.35 4.75 5.25
CA LEU A 67 4.66 4.89 6.53
C LEU A 67 3.43 5.81 6.48
N VAL A 68 3.40 6.78 5.56
CA VAL A 68 2.33 7.79 5.53
C VAL A 68 1.29 7.57 4.43
N HIS A 69 1.54 6.67 3.46
CA HIS A 69 0.70 6.54 2.27
C HIS A 69 -0.77 6.22 2.59
N ASP A 70 -1.04 5.41 3.59
CA ASP A 70 -2.38 5.01 4.04
C ASP A 70 -2.88 5.80 5.28
N LEU A 71 -2.20 6.89 5.71
CA LEU A 71 -2.60 7.63 6.92
C LEU A 71 -4.03 8.18 6.85
N ALA A 72 -4.51 8.55 5.67
CA ALA A 72 -5.87 9.03 5.47
C ALA A 72 -6.91 8.00 5.94
N GLU A 73 -6.60 6.72 5.81
CA GLU A 73 -7.50 5.61 6.16
C GLU A 73 -7.81 5.53 7.66
N ALA A 74 -7.01 6.17 8.51
CA ALA A 74 -7.35 6.33 9.93
C ALA A 74 -8.69 7.06 10.14
N LEU A 75 -9.13 7.88 9.17
CA LEU A 75 -10.35 8.66 9.22
C LEU A 75 -11.40 8.18 8.19
N THR A 76 -10.97 7.64 7.04
CA THR A 76 -11.87 7.23 5.95
C THR A 76 -12.20 5.74 5.96
N GLY A 77 -11.39 4.93 6.64
CA GLY A 77 -11.36 3.49 6.43
C GLY A 77 -10.64 3.11 5.13
N ASP A 78 -10.31 1.82 4.99
CA ASP A 78 -9.77 1.28 3.73
C ASP A 78 -10.92 1.11 2.71
N ILE A 79 -10.80 1.79 1.58
CA ILE A 79 -11.65 1.58 0.41
C ILE A 79 -10.82 0.74 -0.56
N ASP A 80 -11.07 -0.57 -0.56
CA ASP A 80 -10.28 -1.49 -1.35
C ASP A 80 -10.47 -1.33 -2.87
N ALA A 81 -9.43 -1.72 -3.62
CA ALA A 81 -9.40 -1.56 -5.07
C ALA A 81 -10.51 -2.38 -5.79
N ILE A 82 -11.05 -3.41 -5.16
CA ILE A 82 -12.15 -4.22 -5.71
C ILE A 82 -13.44 -3.41 -5.69
N GLN A 83 -13.74 -2.69 -4.61
CA GLN A 83 -14.92 -1.82 -4.54
C GLN A 83 -14.90 -0.72 -5.61
N ILE A 84 -13.70 -0.17 -5.89
CA ILE A 84 -13.51 0.80 -6.97
C ILE A 84 -13.72 0.14 -8.33
N ALA A 85 -13.13 -1.05 -8.57
CA ALA A 85 -13.27 -1.79 -9.82
C ALA A 85 -14.72 -2.21 -10.11
N GLU A 86 -15.51 -2.47 -9.06
CA GLU A 86 -16.95 -2.77 -9.15
C GLU A 86 -17.84 -1.52 -9.26
N GLY A 87 -17.25 -0.33 -9.24
CA GLY A 87 -17.98 0.93 -9.34
C GLY A 87 -18.85 1.28 -8.12
N LYS A 88 -18.61 0.63 -6.98
CA LYS A 88 -19.31 0.90 -5.71
C LYS A 88 -18.91 2.24 -5.10
N VAL A 89 -17.65 2.61 -5.29
CA VAL A 89 -17.09 3.90 -4.88
C VAL A 89 -16.32 4.49 -6.04
N SER A 90 -16.51 5.78 -6.32
CA SER A 90 -15.71 6.45 -7.35
C SER A 90 -14.32 6.83 -6.83
N ILE A 91 -13.31 6.76 -7.70
CA ILE A 91 -11.95 7.20 -7.39
C ILE A 91 -11.95 8.69 -6.94
N GLU A 92 -12.78 9.51 -7.57
CA GLU A 92 -12.88 10.93 -7.25
C GLU A 92 -13.42 11.17 -5.84
N GLU A 93 -14.41 10.40 -5.43
CA GLU A 93 -14.98 10.49 -4.09
C GLU A 93 -13.99 10.01 -3.03
N LYS A 94 -13.31 8.86 -3.26
CA LYS A 94 -12.22 8.38 -2.43
C LYS A 94 -11.15 9.47 -2.24
N ASN A 95 -10.61 9.98 -3.34
CA ASN A 95 -9.56 11.00 -3.32
C ASN A 95 -9.99 12.26 -2.55
N LYS A 96 -11.24 12.71 -2.73
CA LYS A 96 -11.77 13.88 -2.01
C LYS A 96 -11.83 13.65 -0.50
N GLN A 97 -12.24 12.45 -0.07
CA GLN A 97 -12.31 12.10 1.34
C GLN A 97 -10.91 12.01 1.95
N GLU A 98 -9.97 11.39 1.26
CA GLU A 98 -8.58 11.23 1.72
C GLU A 98 -7.84 12.57 1.80
N ILE A 99 -8.00 13.47 0.82
CA ILE A 99 -7.44 14.83 0.88
C ILE A 99 -7.96 15.58 2.10
N LYS A 100 -9.26 15.46 2.40
CA LYS A 100 -9.84 16.07 3.60
C LYS A 100 -9.25 15.48 4.88
N ALA A 101 -9.10 14.16 4.93
CA ALA A 101 -8.53 13.44 6.07
C ALA A 101 -7.07 13.83 6.32
N ILE A 102 -6.24 13.89 5.28
CA ILE A 102 -4.84 14.33 5.39
C ILE A 102 -4.74 15.78 5.87
N LYS A 103 -5.63 16.65 5.40
CA LYS A 103 -5.67 18.03 5.90
C LYS A 103 -6.02 18.07 7.40
N GLU A 104 -7.00 17.30 7.84
CA GLU A 104 -7.36 17.23 9.27
C GLU A 104 -6.18 16.71 10.11
N LEU A 105 -5.51 15.65 9.68
CA LEU A 105 -4.35 15.09 10.37
C LEU A 105 -3.16 16.07 10.42
N LYS A 106 -2.90 16.78 9.33
CA LYS A 106 -1.90 17.85 9.25
C LYS A 106 -2.16 18.95 10.29
N ASP A 107 -3.41 19.41 10.40
CA ASP A 107 -3.79 20.54 11.25
C ASP A 107 -3.69 20.22 12.76
N ILE A 108 -3.67 18.92 13.14
CA ILE A 108 -3.41 18.47 14.51
C ILE A 108 -1.94 18.67 14.90
N LEU A 109 -1.01 18.45 13.98
CA LEU A 109 0.42 18.45 14.23
C LEU A 109 1.03 19.86 14.34
N PRO A 110 2.24 20.00 14.92
CA PRO A 110 3.06 21.17 14.70
C PRO A 110 3.27 21.41 13.19
N GLU A 111 3.18 22.68 12.76
CA GLU A 111 3.11 23.08 11.35
C GLU A 111 4.16 22.40 10.46
N ASN A 112 5.44 22.44 10.86
CA ASN A 112 6.53 21.86 10.08
C ASN A 112 6.39 20.35 9.87
N ILE A 113 5.95 19.61 10.90
CA ILE A 113 5.77 18.15 10.83
C ILE A 113 4.51 17.82 10.01
N GLY A 114 3.43 18.56 10.24
CA GLY A 114 2.19 18.39 9.49
C GLY A 114 2.37 18.65 8.00
N GLU A 115 3.13 19.68 7.62
CA GLU A 115 3.49 19.97 6.22
C GLU A 115 4.31 18.83 5.61
N GLU A 116 5.33 18.32 6.33
CA GLU A 116 6.14 17.22 5.82
C GLU A 116 5.29 15.98 5.54
N ILE A 117 4.44 15.56 6.47
CA ILE A 117 3.54 14.40 6.31
C ILE A 117 2.59 14.59 5.13
N SER A 118 1.96 15.76 5.05
CA SER A 118 1.04 16.08 3.96
C SER A 118 1.75 16.07 2.59
N ASN A 119 2.96 16.62 2.50
CA ASN A 119 3.74 16.63 1.27
C ASN A 119 4.15 15.23 0.83
N LEU A 120 4.58 14.36 1.74
CA LEU A 120 4.93 12.97 1.46
C LEU A 120 3.71 12.17 0.97
N TRP A 121 2.55 12.35 1.59
CA TRP A 121 1.32 11.72 1.16
C TRP A 121 0.91 12.18 -0.25
N HIS A 122 0.94 13.49 -0.51
CA HIS A 122 0.67 14.03 -1.85
C HIS A 122 1.69 13.58 -2.89
N GLU A 123 2.97 13.40 -2.52
CA GLU A 123 4.00 12.87 -3.40
C GLU A 123 3.66 11.42 -3.80
N TYR A 124 3.24 10.59 -2.84
CA TYR A 124 2.76 9.24 -3.11
C TYR A 124 1.56 9.27 -4.06
N GLU A 125 0.53 10.06 -3.75
CA GLU A 125 -0.67 10.12 -4.58
C GLU A 125 -0.38 10.52 -6.03
N LYS A 126 0.45 11.52 -6.25
CA LYS A 126 0.85 11.96 -7.60
C LYS A 126 1.64 10.90 -8.36
N GLY A 127 2.45 10.08 -7.70
CA GLY A 127 3.22 9.01 -8.31
C GLY A 127 4.20 9.47 -9.40
N ILE A 128 4.80 10.66 -9.26
CA ILE A 128 5.66 11.27 -10.29
C ILE A 128 7.14 11.05 -9.99
N THR A 129 7.54 11.20 -8.73
CA THR A 129 8.93 11.04 -8.31
C THR A 129 9.35 9.58 -8.36
N ARG A 130 10.66 9.34 -8.44
CA ARG A 130 11.21 7.98 -8.48
C ARG A 130 10.86 7.20 -7.21
N GLU A 131 10.95 7.86 -6.04
CA GLU A 131 10.59 7.28 -4.75
C GLU A 131 9.09 6.92 -4.67
N SER A 132 8.20 7.81 -5.10
CA SER A 132 6.77 7.54 -5.08
C SER A 132 6.37 6.40 -6.03
N LYS A 133 6.99 6.29 -7.21
CA LYS A 133 6.78 5.17 -8.15
C LYS A 133 7.27 3.86 -7.54
N PHE A 134 8.44 3.87 -6.91
CA PHE A 134 8.98 2.72 -6.20
C PHE A 134 8.02 2.22 -5.13
N ILE A 135 7.55 3.13 -4.25
CA ILE A 135 6.63 2.75 -3.17
C ILE A 135 5.28 2.29 -3.73
N LYS A 136 4.72 2.94 -4.76
CA LYS A 136 3.47 2.46 -5.40
C LYS A 136 3.61 1.06 -6.00
N ALA A 137 4.74 0.73 -6.58
CA ALA A 137 4.98 -0.61 -7.12
C ALA A 137 5.18 -1.63 -5.99
N LEU A 138 5.93 -1.26 -4.96
CA LEU A 138 6.22 -2.13 -3.83
C LEU A 138 4.99 -2.38 -2.94
N ASP A 139 4.12 -1.40 -2.77
CA ASP A 139 2.81 -1.54 -2.10
C ASP A 139 1.96 -2.64 -2.78
N LYS A 140 1.88 -2.65 -4.11
CA LYS A 140 1.13 -3.67 -4.84
C LYS A 140 1.79 -5.06 -4.75
N ILE A 141 3.11 -5.11 -4.75
CA ILE A 141 3.87 -6.34 -4.52
C ILE A 141 3.68 -6.86 -3.09
N GLU A 142 3.67 -5.97 -2.11
CA GLU A 142 3.43 -6.32 -0.70
C GLU A 142 2.02 -6.92 -0.52
N THR A 143 1.00 -6.27 -1.09
CA THR A 143 -0.39 -6.76 -1.10
C THR A 143 -0.50 -8.15 -1.73
N LEU A 144 0.15 -8.39 -2.89
CA LEU A 144 0.17 -9.71 -3.51
C LEU A 144 0.94 -10.74 -2.68
N THR A 145 2.02 -10.33 -2.00
CA THR A 145 2.78 -11.20 -1.10
C THR A 145 1.87 -11.69 0.03
N GLN A 146 1.08 -10.80 0.62
CA GLN A 146 0.11 -11.18 1.65
C GLN A 146 -0.97 -12.12 1.11
N LEU A 147 -1.44 -11.93 -0.13
CA LEU A 147 -2.41 -12.83 -0.76
C LEU A 147 -1.81 -14.22 -0.96
N VAL A 148 -0.58 -14.35 -1.45
CA VAL A 148 0.11 -15.65 -1.57
C VAL A 148 0.23 -16.34 -0.22
N GLU A 149 0.59 -15.61 0.84
CA GLU A 149 0.72 -16.14 2.19
C GLU A 149 -0.61 -16.61 2.79
N SER A 150 -1.71 -15.90 2.50
CA SER A 150 -3.06 -16.28 2.96
C SER A 150 -3.69 -17.42 2.13
N GLY A 151 -3.18 -17.64 0.91
CA GLY A 151 -3.51 -18.78 0.05
C GLY A 151 -4.83 -18.64 -0.71
N TYR A 152 -5.00 -19.52 -1.69
CA TYR A 152 -6.07 -19.50 -2.70
C TYR A 152 -7.50 -19.43 -2.14
N LYS A 153 -7.72 -19.93 -0.92
CA LYS A 153 -9.06 -19.92 -0.29
C LYS A 153 -9.59 -18.50 -0.02
N THR A 154 -8.73 -17.49 -0.16
CA THR A 154 -9.08 -16.08 0.02
C THR A 154 -9.29 -15.34 -1.32
N TYR A 155 -9.14 -16.02 -2.46
CA TYR A 155 -9.19 -15.40 -3.79
C TYR A 155 -10.62 -15.42 -4.36
N ASP A 156 -11.37 -14.36 -4.15
CA ASP A 156 -12.71 -14.20 -4.73
C ASP A 156 -12.69 -13.49 -6.10
N LYS A 157 -11.57 -12.86 -6.49
CA LYS A 157 -11.37 -12.16 -7.77
C LYS A 157 -10.02 -12.55 -8.42
N PRO A 158 -9.84 -13.81 -8.85
CA PRO A 158 -8.53 -14.33 -9.30
C PRO A 158 -7.91 -13.49 -10.42
N LYS A 159 -8.65 -13.15 -11.47
CA LYS A 159 -8.16 -12.33 -12.59
C LYS A 159 -7.67 -10.96 -12.14
N PHE A 160 -8.38 -10.31 -11.23
CA PHE A 160 -7.97 -9.02 -10.66
C PHE A 160 -6.67 -9.17 -9.86
N ILE A 161 -6.58 -10.22 -9.03
CA ILE A 161 -5.40 -10.51 -8.20
C ILE A 161 -4.18 -10.76 -9.09
N ALA A 162 -4.29 -11.60 -10.13
CA ALA A 162 -3.18 -11.94 -11.02
C ALA A 162 -2.56 -10.70 -11.72
N ASN A 163 -3.36 -9.66 -11.95
CA ASN A 163 -2.93 -8.45 -12.66
C ASN A 163 -2.68 -7.24 -11.76
N TYR A 164 -2.88 -7.36 -10.45
CA TYR A 164 -2.96 -6.21 -9.52
C TYR A 164 -1.73 -5.32 -9.51
N ALA A 165 -0.51 -5.89 -9.58
CA ALA A 165 0.74 -5.13 -9.54
C ALA A 165 1.26 -4.68 -10.90
N ASN A 166 0.75 -5.23 -12.01
CA ASN A 166 1.32 -5.07 -13.35
C ASN A 166 1.56 -3.61 -13.73
N LYS A 167 0.50 -2.78 -13.63
CA LYS A 167 0.57 -1.36 -13.99
C LYS A 167 1.57 -0.57 -13.15
N SER A 168 1.70 -0.87 -11.87
CA SER A 168 2.60 -0.15 -10.97
C SER A 168 4.05 -0.57 -11.20
N VAL A 169 4.31 -1.86 -11.39
CA VAL A 169 5.66 -2.37 -11.71
C VAL A 169 6.12 -1.89 -13.08
N LYS A 170 5.22 -1.75 -14.07
CA LYS A 170 5.55 -1.11 -15.35
C LYS A 170 6.12 0.31 -15.19
N GLN A 171 5.71 1.05 -14.15
CA GLN A 171 6.24 2.38 -13.85
C GLN A 171 7.57 2.36 -13.08
N PHE A 172 7.97 1.20 -12.54
CA PHE A 172 9.23 0.97 -11.84
C PHE A 172 9.79 -0.42 -12.19
N PRO A 173 10.36 -0.59 -13.41
CA PRO A 173 10.74 -1.89 -13.99
C PRO A 173 11.81 -2.65 -13.19
N GLU A 174 12.58 -1.99 -12.33
CA GLU A 174 13.58 -2.62 -11.48
C GLU A 174 12.97 -3.66 -10.51
N LEU A 175 11.64 -3.62 -10.29
CA LEU A 175 10.90 -4.61 -9.50
C LEU A 175 10.34 -5.77 -10.34
N SER A 176 10.58 -5.82 -11.65
CA SER A 176 10.00 -6.82 -12.54
C SER A 176 10.36 -8.26 -12.12
N GLU A 177 11.62 -8.52 -11.76
CA GLU A 177 12.03 -9.86 -11.32
C GLU A 177 11.33 -10.27 -10.01
N MET A 178 11.17 -9.33 -9.08
CA MET A 178 10.42 -9.58 -7.84
C MET A 178 8.95 -9.95 -8.14
N LEU A 179 8.31 -9.23 -9.06
CA LEU A 179 6.95 -9.57 -9.50
C LEU A 179 6.89 -10.92 -10.20
N ASN A 180 7.87 -11.27 -11.05
CA ASN A 180 7.93 -12.58 -11.70
C ASN A 180 8.03 -13.73 -10.68
N ILE A 181 8.86 -13.57 -9.66
CA ILE A 181 8.96 -14.53 -8.56
C ILE A 181 7.61 -14.69 -7.86
N LEU A 182 6.94 -13.58 -7.59
CA LEU A 182 5.66 -13.57 -6.89
C LEU A 182 4.54 -14.19 -7.74
N LYS A 183 4.52 -13.94 -9.06
CA LYS A 183 3.57 -14.56 -9.99
C LYS A 183 3.70 -16.09 -10.04
N ARG A 184 4.91 -16.64 -10.06
CA ARG A 184 5.12 -18.10 -9.97
C ARG A 184 4.56 -18.70 -8.66
N LYS A 185 4.68 -17.98 -7.55
CA LYS A 185 4.08 -18.39 -6.27
C LYS A 185 2.55 -18.29 -6.31
N LEU A 186 2.02 -17.24 -6.92
CA LEU A 186 0.58 -17.05 -7.09
C LEU A 186 -0.04 -18.13 -7.99
N GLU A 187 0.62 -18.46 -9.12
CA GLU A 187 0.25 -19.57 -10.01
C GLU A 187 0.16 -20.91 -9.24
N SER A 188 1.16 -21.18 -8.40
CA SER A 188 1.11 -22.38 -7.54
C SER A 188 -0.08 -22.36 -6.57
N GLU A 189 -0.51 -21.21 -6.07
CA GLU A 189 -1.72 -21.12 -5.25
C GLU A 189 -2.99 -21.31 -6.10
N PHE A 190 -3.02 -20.81 -7.35
CA PHE A 190 -4.12 -21.04 -8.29
C PHE A 190 -4.28 -22.53 -8.58
N ASP A 191 -3.18 -23.24 -8.85
CA ASP A 191 -3.18 -24.69 -9.07
C ASP A 191 -3.79 -25.46 -7.88
N LYS A 192 -3.40 -25.11 -6.65
CA LYS A 192 -3.97 -25.71 -5.43
C LYS A 192 -5.47 -25.49 -5.30
N GLY A 193 -5.96 -24.37 -5.82
CA GLY A 193 -7.36 -23.98 -5.83
C GLY A 193 -8.16 -24.52 -7.01
N ASN A 194 -7.53 -25.21 -7.98
CA ASN A 194 -8.09 -25.52 -9.30
C ASN A 194 -8.63 -24.27 -10.01
N ILE A 195 -7.92 -23.14 -9.86
CA ILE A 195 -8.21 -21.87 -10.53
C ILE A 195 -7.32 -21.81 -11.77
N GLU A 196 -7.90 -21.52 -12.92
CA GLU A 196 -7.15 -21.44 -14.18
C GLU A 196 -6.15 -20.28 -14.16
N TRP A 197 -4.88 -20.58 -14.54
CA TRP A 197 -3.88 -19.55 -14.78
C TRP A 197 -3.83 -19.25 -16.27
N GLU A 198 -4.16 -18.02 -16.65
CA GLU A 198 -4.13 -17.60 -18.04
C GLU A 198 -2.71 -17.12 -18.42
N GLU A 199 -2.23 -17.47 -19.64
CA GLU A 199 -0.88 -17.07 -20.09
C GLU A 199 -0.67 -15.54 -20.06
N GLU A 200 -1.74 -14.78 -20.29
CA GLU A 200 -1.70 -13.30 -20.25
C GLU A 200 -1.30 -12.75 -18.87
N TYR A 201 -1.45 -13.51 -17.79
CA TYR A 201 -1.04 -13.08 -16.45
C TYR A 201 0.48 -13.02 -16.29
N ASN A 202 1.24 -13.71 -17.13
CA ASN A 202 2.70 -13.73 -17.10
C ASN A 202 3.30 -12.46 -17.72
N SER A 203 2.55 -11.74 -18.54
CA SER A 203 2.99 -10.47 -19.12
C SER A 203 2.41 -9.28 -18.35
N PHE A 204 3.17 -8.19 -18.28
CA PHE A 204 2.72 -6.90 -17.77
C PHE A 204 3.17 -5.74 -18.66
N ASP A 205 3.24 -6.04 -20.00
CA ASP A 205 3.52 -5.08 -21.05
C ASP A 205 2.34 -4.13 -21.34
#